data_5e6319e8f0ae568cba07e19dec94e973
#
_entry.id   5e6319e8f0ae568cba07e19dec94e973
#
_cell.length_a   1.000
_cell.length_b   1.000
_cell.length_c   1.000
_cell.angle_alpha   90.00
_cell.angle_beta   90.00
_cell.angle_gamma   90.00
#
_symmetry.space_group_name_H-M   'P 1'
#
loop_
_entity.id
_entity.type
_entity.pdbx_description
1 polymer ?
#
loop_
_entity_poly.entity_id
_entity_poly.type
_entity_poly.pdbx_seq_one_letter_code
_entity_poly.pdbx_strand_id
1 'polypeptide(L)'
;VPTLKELGHPIVAMSPYGLTGPAGMPADVVQVLHQAFKAAMHDPAFIAELARYDQELAYLPPDEYGRALRAAYEQERVVVEKLGLAQKAE
;
A
#
# COMPACT_ATOMS: atom_id res chain seq x y z
N VAL A 1 1.46 22.45 -5.60
CA VAL A 1 2.06 21.83 -6.80
C VAL A 1 1.00 20.95 -7.46
N PRO A 2 0.73 21.15 -8.76
CA PRO A 2 -0.25 20.33 -9.45
C PRO A 2 0.23 18.89 -9.64
N THR A 3 -0.73 17.95 -9.66
CA THR A 3 -0.45 16.55 -9.94
C THR A 3 -0.26 16.31 -11.44
N LEU A 4 0.35 15.19 -11.81
CA LEU A 4 0.47 14.81 -13.22
C LEU A 4 -0.90 14.67 -13.88
N LYS A 5 -1.88 14.13 -13.14
CA LYS A 5 -3.26 13.99 -13.63
C LYS A 5 -3.89 15.35 -13.95
N GLU A 6 -3.69 16.35 -13.09
CA GLU A 6 -4.15 17.72 -13.31
C GLU A 6 -3.49 18.38 -14.53
N LEU A 7 -2.27 17.98 -14.86
CA LEU A 7 -1.52 18.45 -16.02
C LEU A 7 -1.86 17.71 -17.31
N GLY A 8 -2.85 16.82 -17.29
CA GLY A 8 -3.31 16.07 -18.46
C GLY A 8 -2.64 14.72 -18.66
N HIS A 9 -1.82 14.27 -17.71
CA HIS A 9 -1.17 12.96 -17.75
C HIS A 9 -1.93 12.00 -16.81
N PRO A 10 -2.57 10.93 -17.31
CA PRO A 10 -3.35 10.02 -16.49
C PRO A 10 -2.47 9.07 -15.67
N ILE A 11 -1.55 9.62 -14.91
CA ILE A 11 -0.58 8.86 -14.11
C ILE A 11 -0.80 9.19 -12.64
N VAL A 12 -1.12 8.18 -11.85
CA VAL A 12 -1.18 8.23 -10.40
C VAL A 12 -0.28 7.13 -9.87
N ALA A 13 0.78 7.51 -9.19
CA ALA A 13 1.69 6.57 -8.54
C ALA A 13 1.69 6.80 -7.04
N MET A 14 1.52 5.74 -6.28
CA MET A 14 1.51 5.78 -4.82
C MET A 14 2.58 4.84 -4.28
N SER A 15 3.12 5.18 -3.12
CA SER A 15 4.08 4.33 -2.43
C SER A 15 3.54 4.00 -1.03
N PRO A 16 2.59 3.07 -0.94
CA PRO A 16 1.93 2.76 0.32
C PRO A 16 2.82 1.98 1.27
N TYR A 17 2.65 2.24 2.56
CA TYR A 17 3.19 1.41 3.63
C TYR A 17 2.11 0.46 4.14
N GLY A 18 2.53 -0.72 4.55
CA GLY A 18 1.60 -1.70 5.12
C GLY A 18 2.32 -2.70 6.01
N LEU A 19 1.52 -3.48 6.72
CA LEU A 19 2.00 -4.56 7.57
C LEU A 19 1.67 -5.90 6.93
N THR A 20 2.65 -6.79 6.92
CA THR A 20 2.50 -8.14 6.41
C THR A 20 2.99 -9.14 7.45
N GLY A 21 2.53 -10.37 7.34
CA GLY A 21 2.94 -11.45 8.20
C GLY A 21 3.24 -12.72 7.42
N PRO A 22 3.71 -13.78 8.09
CA PRO A 22 3.98 -15.06 7.45
C PRO A 22 2.73 -15.65 6.79
N ALA A 23 2.91 -16.42 5.73
CA ALA A 23 1.82 -17.18 5.14
C ALA A 23 1.28 -18.21 6.13
N GLY A 24 -0.03 -18.43 6.08
CA GLY A 24 -0.67 -19.43 6.94
C GLY A 24 -0.96 -18.98 8.36
N MET A 25 -0.91 -17.68 8.65
CA MET A 25 -1.33 -17.18 9.96
C MET A 25 -2.80 -17.51 10.23
N PRO A 26 -3.15 -17.94 11.46
CA PRO A 26 -4.55 -18.17 11.82
C PRO A 26 -5.41 -16.92 11.61
N ALA A 27 -6.63 -17.11 11.10
CA ALA A 27 -7.52 -16.00 10.77
C ALA A 27 -7.90 -15.15 12.01
N ASP A 28 -8.03 -15.77 13.16
CA ASP A 28 -8.33 -15.08 14.42
C ASP A 28 -7.16 -14.17 14.86
N VAL A 29 -5.92 -14.60 14.68
CA VAL A 29 -4.73 -13.79 14.97
C VAL A 29 -4.66 -12.59 14.02
N VAL A 30 -4.90 -12.80 12.73
CA VAL A 30 -4.95 -11.72 11.74
C VAL A 30 -6.03 -10.70 12.12
N GLN A 31 -7.19 -11.16 12.55
CA GLN A 31 -8.30 -10.28 12.93
C GLN A 31 -7.96 -9.44 14.17
N VAL A 32 -7.35 -10.02 15.19
CA VAL A 32 -6.92 -9.30 16.39
C VAL A 32 -5.91 -8.21 16.05
N LEU A 33 -4.89 -8.56 15.27
CA LEU A 33 -3.87 -7.60 14.81
C LEU A 33 -4.48 -6.51 13.94
N HIS A 34 -5.36 -6.88 13.03
CA HIS A 34 -6.05 -5.92 12.17
C HIS A 34 -6.83 -4.89 12.98
N GLN A 35 -7.62 -5.32 13.96
CA GLN A 35 -8.41 -4.41 14.78
C GLN A 35 -7.51 -3.49 15.63
N ALA A 36 -6.42 -4.01 16.17
CA ALA A 36 -5.49 -3.23 16.98
C ALA A 36 -4.80 -2.14 16.13
N PHE A 37 -4.28 -2.50 14.98
CA PHE A 37 -3.61 -1.54 14.08
C PHE A 37 -4.61 -0.55 13.46
N LYS A 38 -5.80 -1.01 13.11
CA LYS A 38 -6.87 -0.14 12.62
C LYS A 38 -7.21 0.96 13.63
N ALA A 39 -7.39 0.59 14.89
CA ALA A 39 -7.65 1.56 15.95
C ALA A 39 -6.51 2.56 16.12
N ALA A 40 -5.27 2.07 16.09
CA ALA A 40 -4.09 2.94 16.19
C ALA A 40 -3.97 3.90 14.99
N MET A 41 -4.26 3.43 13.79
CA MET A 41 -4.21 4.24 12.57
C MET A 41 -5.24 5.37 12.55
N HIS A 42 -6.37 5.19 13.21
CA HIS A 42 -7.42 6.20 13.29
C HIS A 42 -7.30 7.10 14.51
N ASP A 43 -6.27 6.92 15.33
CA ASP A 43 -5.99 7.79 16.46
C ASP A 43 -5.62 9.20 15.96
N PRO A 44 -6.23 10.27 16.54
CA PRO A 44 -5.93 11.64 16.10
C PRO A 44 -4.46 12.03 16.20
N ALA A 45 -3.74 11.52 17.19
CA ALA A 45 -2.31 11.78 17.34
C ALA A 45 -1.49 11.17 16.20
N PHE A 46 -1.85 9.96 15.76
CA PHE A 46 -1.21 9.31 14.61
C PHE A 46 -1.48 10.08 13.32
N ILE A 47 -2.72 10.50 13.09
CA ILE A 47 -3.10 11.28 11.90
C ILE A 47 -2.36 12.60 11.86
N ALA A 48 -2.23 13.29 13.00
CA ALA A 48 -1.47 14.53 13.09
C ALA A 48 0.03 14.30 12.78
N GLU A 49 0.58 13.18 13.23
CA GLU A 49 1.98 12.83 12.95
C GLU A 49 2.21 12.53 11.47
N LEU A 50 1.27 11.84 10.81
CA LEU A 50 1.33 11.62 9.36
C LEU A 50 1.36 12.93 8.59
N ALA A 51 0.54 13.90 8.99
CA ALA A 51 0.48 15.22 8.35
C ALA A 51 1.83 15.96 8.44
N ARG A 52 2.59 15.77 9.51
CA ARG A 52 3.92 16.36 9.67
C ARG A 52 4.94 15.86 8.63
N TYR A 53 4.71 14.68 8.06
CA TYR A 53 5.54 14.08 7.03
C TYR A 53 4.91 14.13 5.64
N ASP A 54 3.88 14.98 5.47
CA ASP A 54 3.12 15.10 4.21
C ASP A 54 2.54 13.75 3.75
N GLN A 55 2.12 12.93 4.71
CA GLN A 55 1.50 11.64 4.45
C GLN A 55 0.03 11.66 4.84
N GLU A 56 -0.76 10.83 4.18
CA GLU A 56 -2.19 10.69 4.44
C GLU A 56 -2.51 9.25 4.85
N LEU A 57 -3.56 9.12 5.66
CA LEU A 57 -4.08 7.81 6.03
C LEU A 57 -4.78 7.19 4.82
N ALA A 58 -4.34 6.01 4.42
CA ALA A 58 -4.94 5.23 3.34
C ALA A 58 -5.24 3.82 3.85
N TYR A 59 -6.22 3.72 4.72
CA TYR A 59 -6.58 2.45 5.35
C TYR A 59 -7.23 1.49 4.35
N LEU A 60 -6.75 0.24 4.34
CA LEU A 60 -7.38 -0.87 3.64
C LEU A 60 -7.46 -2.09 4.57
N PRO A 61 -8.61 -2.78 4.63
CA PRO A 61 -8.70 -4.04 5.36
C PRO A 61 -7.86 -5.15 4.67
N PRO A 62 -7.56 -6.26 5.38
CA PRO A 62 -6.62 -7.27 4.87
C PRO A 62 -6.92 -7.80 3.47
N ASP A 63 -8.17 -8.12 3.15
CA ASP A 63 -8.54 -8.68 1.84
C ASP A 63 -8.38 -7.65 0.72
N GLU A 64 -8.80 -6.41 0.95
CA GLU A 64 -8.64 -5.32 -0.02
C GLU A 64 -7.17 -4.96 -0.20
N TYR A 65 -6.40 -4.94 0.88
CA TYR A 65 -4.96 -4.70 0.81
C TYR A 65 -4.25 -5.79 0.02
N GLY A 66 -4.60 -7.05 0.25
CA GLY A 66 -4.07 -8.18 -0.53
C GLY A 66 -4.37 -8.06 -2.02
N ARG A 67 -5.60 -7.66 -2.39
CA ARG A 67 -5.96 -7.41 -3.79
C ARG A 67 -5.20 -6.24 -4.38
N ALA A 68 -5.07 -5.15 -3.63
CA ALA A 68 -4.33 -3.96 -4.06
C ALA A 68 -2.85 -4.27 -4.31
N LEU A 69 -2.22 -5.07 -3.44
CA LEU A 69 -0.84 -5.50 -3.61
C LEU A 69 -0.65 -6.35 -4.86
N ARG A 70 -1.56 -7.28 -5.13
CA ARG A 70 -1.49 -8.11 -6.34
C ARG A 70 -1.64 -7.27 -7.61
N ALA A 71 -2.60 -6.33 -7.60
CA ALA A 71 -2.79 -5.42 -8.73
C ALA A 71 -1.56 -4.55 -8.96
N ALA A 72 -0.98 -4.01 -7.91
CA ALA A 72 0.25 -3.22 -7.97
C ALA A 72 1.41 -4.05 -8.51
N TYR A 73 1.57 -5.27 -8.04
CA TYR A 73 2.61 -6.20 -8.51
C TYR A 73 2.51 -6.43 -10.03
N GLU A 74 1.31 -6.69 -10.53
CA GLU A 74 1.10 -6.93 -11.96
C GLU A 74 1.39 -5.68 -12.81
N GLN A 75 0.99 -4.52 -12.34
CA GLN A 75 1.28 -3.26 -13.02
C GLN A 75 2.78 -2.98 -13.07
N GLU A 76 3.46 -3.13 -11.94
CA GLU A 76 4.90 -2.90 -11.86
C GLU A 76 5.68 -3.95 -12.66
N ARG A 77 5.23 -5.19 -12.69
CA ARG A 77 5.86 -6.24 -13.50
C ARG A 77 5.91 -5.86 -14.97
N VAL A 78 4.79 -5.37 -15.52
CA VAL A 78 4.72 -4.92 -16.91
C VAL A 78 5.70 -3.79 -17.18
N VAL A 79 5.78 -2.81 -16.27
CA VAL A 79 6.71 -1.67 -16.42
C VAL A 79 8.16 -2.14 -16.35
N VAL A 80 8.50 -3.00 -15.40
CA VAL A 80 9.86 -3.53 -15.21
C VAL A 80 10.29 -4.32 -16.44
N GLU A 81 9.41 -5.14 -17.01
CA GLU A 81 9.69 -5.89 -18.24
C GLU A 81 9.91 -4.96 -19.44
N LYS A 82 9.06 -3.94 -19.59
CA LYS A 82 9.21 -2.96 -20.69
C LYS A 82 10.50 -2.17 -20.60
N LEU A 83 10.98 -1.90 -19.40
CA LEU A 83 12.22 -1.16 -19.17
C LEU A 83 13.47 -2.06 -19.24
N GLY A 84 13.29 -3.37 -19.40
CA GLY A 84 14.40 -4.32 -19.44
C GLY A 84 15.09 -4.50 -18.08
N LEU A 85 14.40 -4.20 -16.98
CA LEU A 85 14.96 -4.27 -15.63
C LEU A 85 14.68 -5.61 -14.94
N ALA A 86 13.94 -6.51 -15.57
CA ALA A 86 13.61 -7.80 -15.00
C ALA A 86 14.88 -8.65 -14.86
N GLN A 87 15.15 -9.11 -13.64
CA GLN A 87 16.21 -10.06 -13.40
C GLN A 87 15.74 -11.46 -13.78
N LYS A 88 16.59 -12.18 -14.51
CA LYS A 88 16.29 -13.58 -14.81
C LYS A 88 16.54 -14.41 -13.56
N ALA A 89 15.59 -15.29 -13.24
CA ALA A 89 15.80 -16.30 -12.20
C ALA A 89 16.91 -17.25 -12.64
N GLU A 90 17.91 -17.39 -11.78
CA GLU A 90 18.99 -18.36 -11.99
C GLU A 90 18.60 -19.74 -11.46
#